data_b3b9fc0a53fd1c5c24a7c887c3aef7f1
#
_entry.id   b3b9fc0a53fd1c5c24a7c887c3aef7f1
#
_cell.length_a   1.000
_cell.length_b   1.000
_cell.length_c   1.000
_cell.angle_alpha   90.00
_cell.angle_beta   90.00
_cell.angle_gamma   90.00
#
_symmetry.space_group_name_H-M   'P 1'
#
loop_
_entity.id
_entity.type
_entity.pdbx_description
1 polymer ?
#
loop_
_entity_poly.entity_id
_entity_poly.type
_entity_poly.pdbx_seq_one_letter_code
_entity_poly.pdbx_strand_id
1 'polypeptide(L)'
;MSSRFSSAPYDAYAALSTADIKHPTITLSTGPAVALTYGQYRAILATNRNQSDRAAAFAAYHELFAANVNTYASLYNGVLQRDWFHAQSRGYRSTLEAALHGNNIPTTVVENLIESTKAGTEPLRRYHRLRKRVLGLDTYHNYDGAIPIVDLDRKYSL
;
A
#
# COMPACT_ATOMS: atom_id res chain seq x y z
N MET A 1 23.97 13.12 -17.05
CA MET A 1 24.07 11.64 -17.07
C MET A 1 23.47 10.97 -15.81
N SER A 2 23.46 11.57 -14.67
CA SER A 2 22.95 11.00 -13.40
C SER A 2 21.44 10.66 -13.40
N SER A 3 20.60 11.42 -14.12
CA SER A 3 19.14 11.25 -14.08
C SER A 3 18.64 9.92 -14.66
N ARG A 4 19.26 9.41 -15.71
CA ARG A 4 18.85 8.14 -16.35
C ARG A 4 19.13 6.92 -15.49
N PHE A 5 20.20 6.92 -14.68
CA PHE A 5 20.46 5.84 -13.72
C PHE A 5 19.53 5.90 -12.50
N SER A 6 19.01 7.09 -12.20
CA SER A 6 18.09 7.28 -11.08
C SER A 6 16.71 6.70 -11.32
N SER A 7 16.23 6.64 -12.57
CA SER A 7 14.90 6.14 -12.90
C SER A 7 14.84 4.64 -13.17
N ALA A 8 15.98 4.00 -13.50
CA ALA A 8 16.01 2.61 -13.95
C ALA A 8 15.26 1.60 -13.03
N PRO A 9 15.39 1.62 -11.70
CA PRO A 9 14.61 0.73 -10.85
C PRO A 9 13.10 1.01 -10.92
N TYR A 10 12.71 2.28 -11.06
CA TYR A 10 11.31 2.66 -11.21
C TYR A 10 10.74 2.25 -12.57
N ASP A 11 11.51 2.43 -13.65
CA ASP A 11 11.08 2.06 -14.99
C ASP A 11 10.85 0.54 -15.09
N ALA A 12 11.75 -0.26 -14.50
CA ALA A 12 11.60 -1.71 -14.42
C ALA A 12 10.42 -2.13 -13.51
N TYR A 13 10.22 -1.44 -12.39
CA TYR A 13 9.04 -1.64 -11.54
C TYR A 13 7.74 -1.33 -12.30
N ALA A 14 7.69 -0.24 -13.05
CA ALA A 14 6.52 0.15 -13.82
C ALA A 14 6.22 -0.88 -14.93
N ALA A 15 7.23 -1.34 -15.66
CA ALA A 15 7.08 -2.38 -16.66
C ALA A 15 6.50 -3.68 -16.06
N LEU A 16 7.11 -4.17 -14.98
CA LEU A 16 6.62 -5.36 -14.28
C LEU A 16 5.17 -5.18 -13.80
N SER A 17 4.88 -4.07 -13.11
CA SER A 17 3.60 -3.89 -12.41
C SER A 17 2.43 -3.53 -13.33
N THR A 18 2.68 -2.97 -14.52
CA THR A 18 1.64 -2.51 -15.44
C THR A 18 1.52 -3.32 -16.72
N ALA A 19 2.62 -3.92 -17.19
CA ALA A 19 2.64 -4.62 -18.47
C ALA A 19 2.77 -6.14 -18.34
N ASP A 20 3.67 -6.61 -17.47
CA ASP A 20 4.02 -8.03 -17.41
C ASP A 20 3.15 -8.81 -16.42
N ILE A 21 2.65 -8.16 -15.37
CA ILE A 21 1.87 -8.83 -14.33
C ILE A 21 0.51 -9.26 -14.87
N LYS A 22 0.17 -10.54 -14.69
CA LYS A 22 -1.13 -11.09 -15.10
C LYS A 22 -2.07 -11.09 -13.93
N HIS A 23 -3.13 -10.30 -14.03
CA HIS A 23 -4.16 -10.24 -13.00
C HIS A 23 -4.93 -11.56 -12.92
N PRO A 24 -5.12 -12.15 -11.74
CA PRO A 24 -5.91 -13.36 -11.57
C PRO A 24 -7.39 -13.07 -11.82
N THR A 25 -8.13 -14.11 -12.20
CA THR A 25 -9.59 -14.07 -12.22
C THR A 25 -10.10 -14.73 -10.95
N ILE A 26 -11.02 -14.07 -10.24
CA ILE A 26 -11.67 -14.62 -9.05
C ILE A 26 -13.18 -14.69 -9.24
N THR A 27 -13.80 -15.64 -8.56
CA THR A 27 -15.26 -15.76 -8.48
C THR A 27 -15.67 -15.40 -7.05
N LEU A 28 -16.52 -14.40 -6.91
CA LEU A 28 -17.11 -14.01 -5.63
C LEU A 28 -18.33 -14.86 -5.30
N SER A 29 -18.82 -14.79 -4.07
CA SER A 29 -20.02 -15.51 -3.63
C SER A 29 -21.26 -15.15 -4.44
N THR A 30 -21.27 -13.93 -5.02
CA THR A 30 -22.33 -13.45 -5.92
C THR A 30 -21.73 -12.83 -7.18
N GLY A 31 -22.31 -13.17 -8.35
CA GLY A 31 -21.91 -12.57 -9.62
C GLY A 31 -20.94 -13.41 -10.45
N PRO A 32 -20.56 -12.91 -11.63
CA PRO A 32 -19.64 -13.57 -12.54
C PRO A 32 -18.19 -13.52 -12.04
N ALA A 33 -17.34 -14.35 -12.65
CA ALA A 33 -15.89 -14.23 -12.46
C ALA A 33 -15.38 -12.88 -12.97
N VAL A 34 -14.47 -12.25 -12.21
CA VAL A 34 -13.92 -10.93 -12.52
C VAL A 34 -12.40 -10.97 -12.55
N ALA A 35 -11.79 -10.29 -13.52
CA ALA A 35 -10.35 -10.06 -13.55
C ALA A 35 -9.98 -9.06 -12.42
N LEU A 36 -9.11 -9.50 -11.51
CA LEU A 36 -8.78 -8.75 -10.30
C LEU A 36 -7.69 -7.69 -10.57
N THR A 37 -8.05 -6.66 -11.34
CA THR A 37 -7.20 -5.46 -11.45
C THR A 37 -7.16 -4.71 -10.12
N TYR A 38 -6.23 -3.76 -9.96
CA TYR A 38 -6.18 -2.90 -8.77
C TYR A 38 -7.50 -2.17 -8.52
N GLY A 39 -8.12 -1.65 -9.57
CA GLY A 39 -9.42 -0.98 -9.47
C GLY A 39 -10.53 -1.92 -8.98
N GLN A 40 -10.62 -3.14 -9.53
CA GLN A 40 -11.57 -4.15 -9.08
C GLN A 40 -11.30 -4.60 -7.64
N TYR A 41 -10.05 -4.84 -7.29
CA TYR A 41 -9.65 -5.14 -5.91
C TYR A 41 -10.13 -4.06 -4.93
N ARG A 42 -9.86 -2.78 -5.23
CA ARG A 42 -10.31 -1.66 -4.39
C ARG A 42 -11.84 -1.55 -4.31
N ALA A 43 -12.54 -1.77 -5.42
CA ALA A 43 -13.99 -1.76 -5.47
C ALA A 43 -14.59 -2.87 -4.59
N ILE A 44 -14.07 -4.10 -4.68
CA ILE A 44 -14.52 -5.21 -3.84
C ILE A 44 -14.33 -4.89 -2.36
N LEU A 45 -13.16 -4.38 -1.96
CA LEU A 45 -12.91 -4.02 -0.55
C LEU A 45 -13.83 -2.90 -0.05
N ALA A 46 -14.25 -1.98 -0.93
CA ALA A 46 -15.06 -0.83 -0.55
C ALA A 46 -16.57 -1.11 -0.59
N THR A 47 -17.03 -2.07 -1.38
CA THR A 47 -18.47 -2.25 -1.63
C THR A 47 -19.01 -3.63 -1.27
N ASN A 48 -18.19 -4.68 -1.30
CA ASN A 48 -18.68 -6.03 -1.02
C ASN A 48 -18.81 -6.25 0.50
N ARG A 49 -20.04 -6.47 0.97
CA ARG A 49 -20.34 -6.71 2.39
C ARG A 49 -19.92 -8.07 2.89
N ASN A 50 -19.70 -9.05 2.01
CA ASN A 50 -19.24 -10.38 2.39
C ASN A 50 -17.74 -10.34 2.74
N GLN A 51 -17.41 -10.65 4.00
CA GLN A 51 -16.03 -10.65 4.48
C GLN A 51 -15.17 -11.72 3.76
N SER A 52 -15.74 -12.90 3.45
CA SER A 52 -15.01 -13.97 2.77
C SER A 52 -14.61 -13.58 1.35
N ASP A 53 -15.47 -12.84 0.64
CA ASP A 53 -15.15 -12.31 -0.69
C ASP A 53 -14.01 -11.28 -0.63
N ARG A 54 -14.04 -10.37 0.37
CA ARG A 54 -12.95 -9.43 0.58
C ARG A 54 -11.64 -10.13 0.92
N ALA A 55 -11.70 -11.19 1.74
CA ALA A 55 -10.54 -12.02 2.08
C ALA A 55 -9.97 -12.72 0.84
N ALA A 56 -10.84 -13.31 0.00
CA ALA A 56 -10.43 -13.97 -1.25
C ALA A 56 -9.77 -12.98 -2.22
N ALA A 57 -10.37 -11.80 -2.41
CA ALA A 57 -9.80 -10.74 -3.23
C ALA A 57 -8.45 -10.25 -2.69
N PHE A 58 -8.33 -10.09 -1.37
CA PHE A 58 -7.09 -9.71 -0.71
C PHE A 58 -5.99 -10.74 -0.93
N ALA A 59 -6.27 -12.01 -0.69
CA ALA A 59 -5.31 -13.10 -0.88
C ALA A 59 -4.84 -13.19 -2.34
N ALA A 60 -5.77 -13.24 -3.30
CA ALA A 60 -5.45 -13.35 -4.71
C ALA A 60 -4.68 -12.14 -5.25
N TYR A 61 -4.99 -10.93 -4.77
CA TYR A 61 -4.26 -9.73 -5.17
C TYR A 61 -2.83 -9.70 -4.62
N HIS A 62 -2.62 -10.12 -3.37
CA HIS A 62 -1.28 -10.12 -2.76
C HIS A 62 -0.40 -11.27 -3.26
N GLU A 63 -1.00 -12.37 -3.75
CA GLU A 63 -0.26 -13.45 -4.39
C GLU A 63 0.53 -12.98 -5.62
N LEU A 64 0.05 -11.97 -6.34
CA LEU A 64 0.79 -11.33 -7.43
C LEU A 64 2.17 -10.83 -7.01
N PHE A 65 2.25 -10.26 -5.82
CA PHE A 65 3.50 -9.74 -5.27
C PHE A 65 4.35 -10.87 -4.68
N ALA A 66 3.73 -11.83 -4.00
CA ALA A 66 4.40 -13.00 -3.45
C ALA A 66 5.09 -13.82 -4.56
N ALA A 67 4.41 -14.03 -5.67
CA ALA A 67 4.96 -14.76 -6.83
C ALA A 67 6.17 -14.05 -7.48
N ASN A 68 6.32 -12.73 -7.27
CA ASN A 68 7.38 -11.92 -7.86
C ASN A 68 8.30 -11.30 -6.78
N VAL A 69 8.29 -11.81 -5.56
CA VAL A 69 8.97 -11.20 -4.41
C VAL A 69 10.47 -10.96 -4.64
N ASN A 70 11.16 -11.89 -5.30
CA ASN A 70 12.59 -11.75 -5.57
C ASN A 70 12.87 -10.61 -6.56
N THR A 71 12.03 -10.44 -7.56
CA THR A 71 12.14 -9.33 -8.51
C THR A 71 11.89 -8.00 -7.81
N TYR A 72 10.83 -7.89 -7.02
CA TYR A 72 10.55 -6.69 -6.23
C TYR A 72 11.66 -6.38 -5.22
N ALA A 73 12.23 -7.39 -4.56
CA ALA A 73 13.35 -7.21 -3.65
C ALA A 73 14.60 -6.68 -4.37
N SER A 74 14.88 -7.19 -5.58
CA SER A 74 15.99 -6.72 -6.41
C SER A 74 15.79 -5.27 -6.85
N LEU A 75 14.59 -4.91 -7.30
CA LEU A 75 14.24 -3.54 -7.69
C LEU A 75 14.35 -2.58 -6.50
N TYR A 76 13.86 -2.98 -5.33
CA TYR A 76 13.98 -2.21 -4.10
C TYR A 76 15.45 -2.02 -3.69
N ASN A 77 16.27 -3.08 -3.78
CA ASN A 77 17.70 -2.95 -3.55
C ASN A 77 18.34 -1.94 -4.51
N GLY A 78 17.93 -1.90 -5.78
CA GLY A 78 18.39 -0.90 -6.73
C GLY A 78 18.09 0.54 -6.28
N VAL A 79 16.93 0.78 -5.69
CA VAL A 79 16.57 2.08 -5.08
C VAL A 79 17.50 2.40 -3.90
N LEU A 80 17.72 1.43 -3.00
CA LEU A 80 18.58 1.61 -1.84
C LEU A 80 20.03 1.93 -2.23
N GLN A 81 20.59 1.22 -3.22
CA GLN A 81 21.94 1.45 -3.73
C GLN A 81 22.07 2.84 -4.38
N ARG A 82 21.07 3.26 -5.15
CA ARG A 82 21.02 4.60 -5.73
C ARG A 82 21.05 5.69 -4.65
N ASP A 83 20.19 5.55 -3.65
CA ASP A 83 20.06 6.57 -2.60
C ASP A 83 21.31 6.61 -1.70
N TRP A 84 21.87 5.43 -1.43
CA TRP A 84 23.13 5.32 -0.70
C TRP A 84 24.29 5.97 -1.46
N PHE A 85 24.43 5.65 -2.75
CA PHE A 85 25.46 6.27 -3.61
C PHE A 85 25.30 7.79 -3.63
N HIS A 86 24.07 8.28 -3.76
CA HIS A 86 23.76 9.71 -3.76
C HIS A 86 24.16 10.39 -2.44
N ALA A 87 23.90 9.75 -1.31
CA ALA A 87 24.29 10.26 -0.01
C ALA A 87 25.83 10.30 0.14
N GLN A 88 26.50 9.20 -0.18
CA GLN A 88 27.96 9.10 -0.06
C GLN A 88 28.69 10.07 -0.99
N SER A 89 28.28 10.17 -2.25
CA SER A 89 28.95 11.04 -3.25
C SER A 89 28.86 12.53 -2.90
N ARG A 90 27.93 12.93 -2.01
CA ARG A 90 27.73 14.30 -1.55
C ARG A 90 28.15 14.53 -0.09
N GLY A 91 28.73 13.52 0.56
CA GLY A 91 29.24 13.63 1.92
C GLY A 91 28.17 13.65 3.01
N TYR A 92 26.95 13.19 2.73
CA TYR A 92 25.91 13.04 3.76
C TYR A 92 26.21 11.84 4.65
N ARG A 93 25.87 11.92 5.93
CA ARG A 93 26.07 10.85 6.91
C ARG A 93 25.05 9.69 6.75
N SER A 94 23.90 10.00 6.15
CA SER A 94 22.84 9.01 5.90
C SER A 94 22.00 9.37 4.68
N THR A 95 21.27 8.39 4.14
CA THR A 95 20.29 8.62 3.09
C THR A 95 19.13 9.49 3.56
N LEU A 96 18.75 9.39 4.86
CA LEU A 96 17.74 10.25 5.46
C LEU A 96 18.19 11.72 5.47
N GLU A 97 19.41 12.00 5.90
CA GLU A 97 19.97 13.36 5.87
C GLU A 97 19.98 13.92 4.44
N ALA A 98 20.43 13.11 3.47
CA ALA A 98 20.43 13.49 2.06
C ALA A 98 19.03 13.82 1.53
N ALA A 99 18.04 13.03 1.88
CA ALA A 99 16.65 13.23 1.45
C ALA A 99 16.02 14.50 2.03
N LEU A 100 16.36 14.85 3.27
CA LEU A 100 15.80 15.99 3.99
C LEU A 100 16.52 17.30 3.72
N HIS A 101 17.76 17.25 3.21
CA HIS A 101 18.61 18.41 3.01
C HIS A 101 17.97 19.48 2.11
N GLY A 102 17.33 19.07 1.02
CA GLY A 102 16.71 20.01 0.07
C GLY A 102 15.62 20.89 0.68
N ASN A 103 14.98 20.43 1.76
CA ASN A 103 13.96 21.16 2.50
C ASN A 103 14.45 21.70 3.84
N ASN A 104 15.76 21.58 4.11
CA ASN A 104 16.38 21.98 5.37
C ASN A 104 15.68 21.44 6.63
N ILE A 105 15.27 20.17 6.58
CA ILE A 105 14.58 19.50 7.68
C ILE A 105 15.61 18.67 8.48
N PRO A 106 15.77 18.91 9.79
CA PRO A 106 16.60 18.07 10.66
C PRO A 106 16.05 16.63 10.76
N THR A 107 16.92 15.61 10.83
CA THR A 107 16.51 14.20 10.98
C THR A 107 15.67 13.96 12.24
N THR A 108 15.90 14.73 13.29
CA THR A 108 15.11 14.69 14.54
C THR A 108 13.62 14.94 14.34
N VAL A 109 13.22 15.66 13.29
CA VAL A 109 11.79 15.85 12.95
C VAL A 109 11.16 14.53 12.55
N VAL A 110 11.85 13.71 11.74
CA VAL A 110 11.36 12.38 11.35
C VAL A 110 11.35 11.43 12.54
N GLU A 111 12.39 11.45 13.37
CA GLU A 111 12.47 10.65 14.60
C GLU A 111 11.30 10.98 15.53
N ASN A 112 11.04 12.27 15.79
CA ASN A 112 9.93 12.73 16.61
C ASN A 112 8.56 12.36 16.00
N LEU A 113 8.42 12.42 14.67
CA LEU A 113 7.19 11.99 13.98
C LEU A 113 6.93 10.50 14.20
N ILE A 114 7.96 9.66 14.09
CA ILE A 114 7.85 8.22 14.33
C ILE A 114 7.44 7.95 15.77
N GLU A 115 8.11 8.55 16.76
CA GLU A 115 7.82 8.33 18.17
C GLU A 115 6.42 8.85 18.56
N SER A 116 6.04 10.03 18.07
CA SER A 116 4.70 10.60 18.29
C SER A 116 3.61 9.72 17.68
N THR A 117 3.85 9.17 16.48
CA THR A 117 2.91 8.27 15.82
C THR A 117 2.76 6.97 16.59
N LYS A 118 3.86 6.37 17.06
CA LYS A 118 3.83 5.16 17.90
C LYS A 118 3.06 5.40 19.20
N ALA A 119 3.31 6.52 19.88
CA ALA A 119 2.62 6.89 21.12
C ALA A 119 1.13 7.19 20.89
N GLY A 120 0.77 7.78 19.73
CA GLY A 120 -0.56 8.24 19.39
C GLY A 120 -1.47 7.19 18.75
N THR A 121 -1.17 5.88 18.81
CA THR A 121 -1.94 4.84 18.09
C THR A 121 -3.30 4.48 18.69
N GLU A 122 -3.59 4.85 19.96
CA GLU A 122 -4.81 4.42 20.63
C GLU A 122 -6.12 4.92 19.98
N PRO A 123 -6.24 6.16 19.46
CA PRO A 123 -7.43 6.58 18.73
C PRO A 123 -7.72 5.69 17.52
N LEU A 124 -6.68 5.29 16.75
CA LEU A 124 -6.81 4.40 15.61
C LEU A 124 -7.27 3.00 16.04
N ARG A 125 -6.71 2.47 17.14
CA ARG A 125 -7.13 1.18 17.71
C ARG A 125 -8.58 1.21 18.17
N ARG A 126 -9.02 2.32 18.78
CA ARG A 126 -10.44 2.52 19.16
C ARG A 126 -11.34 2.52 17.93
N TYR A 127 -10.94 3.20 16.87
CA TYR A 127 -11.68 3.24 15.61
C TYR A 127 -11.81 1.85 14.99
N HIS A 128 -10.74 1.06 14.97
CA HIS A 128 -10.79 -0.32 14.46
C HIS A 128 -11.70 -1.22 15.32
N ARG A 129 -11.69 -1.07 16.66
CA ARG A 129 -12.63 -1.78 17.56
C ARG A 129 -14.08 -1.37 17.30
N LEU A 130 -14.32 -0.09 17.05
CA LEU A 130 -15.65 0.40 16.67
C LEU A 130 -16.10 -0.21 15.34
N ARG A 131 -15.24 -0.17 14.32
CA ARG A 131 -15.52 -0.77 13.01
C ARG A 131 -15.86 -2.25 13.13
N LYS A 132 -15.03 -3.02 13.85
CA LYS A 132 -15.28 -4.45 14.11
C LYS A 132 -16.70 -4.68 14.66
N ARG A 133 -17.09 -3.89 15.66
CA ARG A 133 -18.40 -4.00 16.33
C ARG A 133 -19.55 -3.63 15.40
N VAL A 134 -19.45 -2.50 14.72
CA VAL A 134 -20.53 -2.00 13.83
C VAL A 134 -20.71 -2.90 12.62
N LEU A 135 -19.65 -3.45 12.09
CA LEU A 135 -19.69 -4.38 10.95
C LEU A 135 -20.07 -5.82 11.35
N GLY A 136 -20.21 -6.12 12.67
CA GLY A 136 -20.58 -7.45 13.17
C GLY A 136 -19.52 -8.52 12.88
N LEU A 137 -18.23 -8.16 12.86
CA LEU A 137 -17.16 -9.08 12.50
C LEU A 137 -16.60 -9.80 13.74
N ASP A 138 -16.34 -11.11 13.62
CA ASP A 138 -15.64 -11.89 14.65
C ASP A 138 -14.17 -11.49 14.74
N THR A 139 -13.54 -11.22 13.61
CA THR A 139 -12.17 -10.72 13.51
C THR A 139 -12.10 -9.61 12.46
N TYR A 140 -11.38 -8.53 12.79
CA TYR A 140 -11.16 -7.40 11.89
C TYR A 140 -9.80 -7.53 11.22
N HIS A 141 -9.80 -7.51 9.90
CA HIS A 141 -8.60 -7.64 9.06
C HIS A 141 -8.35 -6.38 8.22
N ASN A 142 -7.19 -6.29 7.59
CA ASN A 142 -6.83 -5.17 6.73
C ASN A 142 -7.83 -4.97 5.57
N TYR A 143 -8.36 -6.04 5.03
CA TYR A 143 -9.37 -5.98 3.96
C TYR A 143 -10.75 -5.50 4.42
N ASP A 144 -10.96 -5.28 5.71
CA ASP A 144 -12.19 -4.71 6.28
C ASP A 144 -12.09 -3.18 6.46
N GLY A 145 -10.92 -2.61 6.16
CA GLY A 145 -10.64 -1.19 6.39
C GLY A 145 -11.37 -0.24 5.43
N ALA A 146 -11.71 -0.68 4.24
CA ALA A 146 -12.29 0.15 3.19
C ALA A 146 -13.82 0.14 3.17
N ILE A 147 -14.47 -0.93 3.68
CA ILE A 147 -15.94 -1.04 3.66
C ILE A 147 -16.58 0.04 4.55
N PRO A 148 -17.62 0.77 4.09
CA PRO A 148 -18.31 1.77 4.91
C PRO A 148 -18.96 1.14 6.14
N ILE A 149 -18.86 1.82 7.29
CA ILE A 149 -19.51 1.39 8.54
C ILE A 149 -20.99 1.74 8.58
N VAL A 150 -21.42 2.64 7.69
CA VAL A 150 -22.84 3.04 7.56
C VAL A 150 -23.28 2.73 6.14
N ASP A 151 -24.46 2.17 6.01
CA ASP A 151 -25.11 1.95 4.71
C ASP A 151 -26.04 3.12 4.47
N LEU A 152 -25.60 4.07 3.65
CA LEU A 152 -26.39 5.26 3.32
C LEU A 152 -26.76 5.21 1.83
N ASP A 153 -28.02 4.97 1.53
CA ASP A 153 -28.60 5.15 0.19
C ASP A 153 -29.04 6.61 0.00
N ARG A 154 -28.12 7.55 0.28
CA ARG A 154 -28.39 8.97 0.11
C ARG A 154 -27.83 9.47 -1.21
N LYS A 155 -28.72 9.74 -2.16
CA LYS A 155 -28.38 10.43 -3.42
C LYS A 155 -28.38 11.93 -3.17
N TYR A 156 -27.30 12.61 -3.51
CA TYR A 156 -27.25 14.05 -3.57
C TYR A 156 -27.58 14.46 -5.02
N SER A 157 -28.60 15.32 -5.22
CA SER A 157 -28.80 15.99 -6.50
C SER A 157 -27.70 17.04 -6.66
N LEU A 158 -27.03 17.02 -7.80
CA LEU A 158 -26.14 18.10 -8.24
C LEU A 158 -27.02 19.29 -8.69
#